data_c95822ee5ad86ede4c3140878c827bb7
#
_entry.id   c95822ee5ad86ede4c3140878c827bb7
#
_cell.length_a   1.000
_cell.length_b   1.000
_cell.length_c   1.000
_cell.angle_alpha   90.00
_cell.angle_beta   90.00
_cell.angle_gamma   90.00
#
_symmetry.space_group_name_H-M   'P 1'
#
loop_
_entity.id
_entity.type
_entity.pdbx_description
1 polymer ?
#
loop_
_entity_poly.entity_id
_entity_poly.type
_entity_poly.pdbx_seq_one_letter_code
_entity_poly.pdbx_strand_id
1 'polypeptide(L)'
;MEEEALEATLKDTRLALDLAQESAQTKLANNLLTIQTQEENVKLANEVLQNTQNNYHQGLASLNDLLESERALSDAKNSYTNALLSYKLAEIELLKAQGKLETMINN
;
A
#
# COMPACT_ATOMS: atom_id res chain seq x y z
N MET A 1 -23.86 -38.91 5.12
CA MET A 1 -23.42 -38.97 6.34
C MET A 1 -22.82 -37.69 6.87
N GLU A 2 -23.23 -37.37 8.08
CA GLU A 2 -22.94 -36.04 8.68
C GLU A 2 -21.47 -35.78 8.88
N GLU A 3 -20.65 -36.80 9.20
CA GLU A 3 -19.21 -36.63 9.42
C GLU A 3 -18.46 -36.27 8.14
N GLU A 4 -18.80 -36.88 7.02
CA GLU A 4 -18.18 -36.56 5.72
C GLU A 4 -18.53 -35.16 5.25
N ALA A 5 -19.78 -34.73 5.45
CA ALA A 5 -20.21 -33.38 5.10
C ALA A 5 -19.50 -32.32 5.99
N LEU A 6 -19.32 -32.65 7.28
CA LEU A 6 -18.62 -31.78 8.21
C LEU A 6 -17.14 -31.65 7.85
N GLU A 7 -16.46 -32.73 7.52
CA GLU A 7 -15.07 -32.75 7.08
C GLU A 7 -14.89 -31.94 5.79
N ALA A 8 -15.79 -32.12 4.82
CA ALA A 8 -15.75 -31.37 3.57
C ALA A 8 -15.93 -29.84 3.83
N THR A 9 -16.86 -29.49 4.72
CA THR A 9 -17.08 -28.09 5.11
C THR A 9 -15.86 -27.50 5.81
N LEU A 10 -15.20 -28.26 6.69
CA LEU A 10 -13.98 -27.84 7.38
C LEU A 10 -12.83 -27.66 6.39
N LYS A 11 -12.67 -28.54 5.41
CA LYS A 11 -11.67 -28.42 4.35
C LYS A 11 -11.92 -27.19 3.50
N ASP A 12 -13.16 -26.93 3.11
CA ASP A 12 -13.55 -25.77 2.33
C ASP A 12 -13.27 -24.48 3.10
N THR A 13 -13.57 -24.46 4.39
CA THR A 13 -13.31 -23.31 5.26
C THR A 13 -11.81 -23.06 5.43
N ARG A 14 -11.03 -24.13 5.62
CA ARG A 14 -9.56 -24.03 5.68
C ARG A 14 -8.97 -23.49 4.39
N LEU A 15 -9.43 -24.01 3.26
CA LEU A 15 -8.97 -23.54 1.95
C LEU A 15 -9.31 -22.07 1.75
N ALA A 16 -10.51 -21.64 2.14
CA ALA A 16 -10.93 -20.24 2.06
C ALA A 16 -10.04 -19.36 2.93
N LEU A 17 -9.69 -19.79 4.15
CA LEU A 17 -8.81 -19.06 5.05
C LEU A 17 -7.37 -19.01 4.52
N ASP A 18 -6.86 -20.10 3.95
CA ASP A 18 -5.54 -20.14 3.33
C ASP A 18 -5.46 -19.19 2.13
N LEU A 19 -6.49 -19.16 1.29
CA LEU A 19 -6.59 -18.26 0.16
C LEU A 19 -6.67 -16.80 0.62
N ALA A 20 -7.43 -16.53 1.68
CA ALA A 20 -7.52 -15.18 2.25
C ALA A 20 -6.18 -14.71 2.80
N GLN A 21 -5.44 -15.60 3.46
CA GLN A 21 -4.11 -15.30 3.98
C GLN A 21 -3.12 -15.03 2.85
N GLU A 22 -3.12 -15.87 1.82
CA GLU A 22 -2.26 -15.72 0.63
C GLU A 22 -2.58 -14.42 -0.11
N SER A 23 -3.86 -14.10 -0.28
CA SER A 23 -4.31 -12.86 -0.90
C SER A 23 -3.85 -11.63 -0.08
N ALA A 24 -3.97 -11.70 1.25
CA ALA A 24 -3.52 -10.63 2.14
C ALA A 24 -2.00 -10.43 2.07
N GLN A 25 -1.22 -11.53 2.00
CA GLN A 25 0.22 -11.47 1.84
C GLN A 25 0.62 -10.83 0.51
N THR A 26 -0.07 -11.17 -0.57
CA THR A 26 0.16 -10.60 -1.90
C THR A 26 -0.15 -9.10 -1.91
N LYS A 27 -1.26 -8.70 -1.32
CA LYS A 27 -1.61 -7.27 -1.16
C LYS A 27 -0.54 -6.52 -0.38
N LEU A 28 -0.05 -7.13 0.71
CA LEU A 28 0.98 -6.52 1.54
C LEU A 28 2.27 -6.30 0.75
N ALA A 29 2.71 -7.30 -0.01
CA ALA A 29 3.89 -7.20 -0.87
C ALA A 29 3.72 -6.13 -1.96
N ASN A 30 2.56 -6.08 -2.60
CA ASN A 30 2.26 -5.08 -3.63
C ASN A 30 2.21 -3.67 -3.04
N ASN A 31 1.64 -3.51 -1.85
CA ASN A 31 1.59 -2.23 -1.16
C ASN A 31 2.99 -1.75 -0.77
N LEU A 32 3.87 -2.67 -0.38
CA LEU A 32 5.26 -2.34 -0.07
C LEU A 32 5.99 -1.80 -1.30
N LEU A 33 5.80 -2.44 -2.46
CA LEU A 33 6.34 -1.95 -3.73
C LEU A 33 5.79 -0.56 -4.08
N THR A 34 4.49 -0.34 -3.85
CA THR A 34 3.85 0.96 -4.09
C THR A 34 4.45 2.04 -3.19
N ILE A 35 4.71 1.72 -1.91
CA ILE A 35 5.37 2.64 -0.98
C ILE A 35 6.73 3.06 -1.51
N GLN A 36 7.55 2.10 -1.97
CA GLN A 36 8.88 2.36 -2.52
C GLN A 36 8.79 3.27 -3.75
N THR A 37 7.85 3.00 -4.64
CA THR A 37 7.62 3.80 -5.85
C THR A 37 7.20 5.23 -5.49
N GLN A 38 6.28 5.38 -4.53
CA GLN A 38 5.82 6.71 -4.10
C GLN A 38 6.93 7.48 -3.38
N GLU A 39 7.76 6.81 -2.62
CA GLU A 39 8.93 7.42 -1.99
C GLU A 39 9.88 8.00 -3.03
N GLU A 40 10.17 7.25 -4.10
CA GLU A 40 10.97 7.72 -5.21
C GLU A 40 10.33 8.92 -5.91
N ASN A 41 9.01 8.89 -6.09
CA ASN A 41 8.25 9.99 -6.69
C ASN A 41 8.33 11.27 -5.85
N VAL A 42 8.29 11.15 -4.52
CA VAL A 42 8.47 12.29 -3.62
C VAL A 42 9.88 12.89 -3.78
N LYS A 43 10.89 12.05 -3.82
CA LYS A 43 12.28 12.49 -4.04
C LYS A 43 12.42 13.23 -5.36
N LEU A 44 11.87 12.67 -6.44
CA LEU A 44 11.93 13.29 -7.76
C LEU A 44 11.20 14.63 -7.78
N ALA A 45 10.00 14.69 -7.21
CA ALA A 45 9.22 15.92 -7.15
C ALA A 45 9.96 17.01 -6.34
N ASN A 46 10.65 16.60 -5.27
CA ASN A 46 11.45 17.53 -4.46
C ASN A 46 12.64 18.07 -5.24
N GLU A 47 13.34 17.23 -6.00
CA GLU A 47 14.44 17.67 -6.87
C GLU A 47 13.96 18.64 -7.94
N VAL A 48 12.82 18.34 -8.58
CA VAL A 48 12.22 19.23 -9.58
C VAL A 48 11.86 20.56 -8.96
N LEU A 49 11.29 20.57 -7.75
CA LEU A 49 10.96 21.81 -7.04
C LEU A 49 12.22 22.64 -6.75
N GLN A 50 13.29 22.01 -6.27
CA GLN A 50 14.54 22.72 -5.98
C GLN A 50 15.14 23.31 -7.25
N ASN A 51 15.17 22.57 -8.35
CA ASN A 51 15.65 23.07 -9.63
C ASN A 51 14.78 24.22 -10.16
N THR A 52 13.46 24.11 -10.01
CA THR A 52 12.53 25.17 -10.42
C THR A 52 12.69 26.42 -9.58
N GLN A 53 12.88 26.28 -8.26
CA GLN A 53 13.16 27.40 -7.37
C GLN A 53 14.45 28.14 -7.79
N ASN A 54 15.51 27.41 -8.08
CA ASN A 54 16.78 27.99 -8.53
C ASN A 54 16.59 28.71 -9.86
N ASN A 55 15.87 28.10 -10.80
CA ASN A 55 15.58 28.72 -12.10
C ASN A 55 14.69 29.96 -11.94
N TYR A 56 13.72 29.92 -11.06
CA TYR A 56 12.86 31.06 -10.77
C TYR A 56 13.67 32.25 -10.24
N HIS A 57 14.59 31.98 -9.30
CA HIS A 57 15.47 33.06 -8.76
C HIS A 57 16.38 33.64 -9.83
N GLN A 58 16.75 32.86 -10.84
CA GLN A 58 17.58 33.33 -11.97
C GLN A 58 16.76 33.91 -13.11
N GLY A 59 15.43 33.95 -12.99
CA GLY A 59 14.54 34.45 -14.03
C GLY A 59 14.32 33.50 -15.18
N LEU A 60 14.71 32.21 -15.03
CA LEU A 60 14.60 31.17 -16.08
C LEU A 60 13.30 30.37 -16.01
N ALA A 61 12.57 30.46 -14.89
CA ALA A 61 11.29 29.80 -14.71
C ALA A 61 10.24 30.82 -14.26
N SER A 62 8.97 30.59 -14.61
CA SER A 62 7.86 31.44 -14.23
C SER A 62 7.33 31.09 -12.85
N LEU A 63 6.52 32.00 -12.27
CA LEU A 63 5.81 31.72 -11.02
C LEU A 63 4.86 30.53 -11.18
N ASN A 64 4.22 30.38 -12.33
CA ASN A 64 3.35 29.24 -12.62
C ASN A 64 4.13 27.93 -12.58
N ASP A 65 5.34 27.90 -13.12
CA ASP A 65 6.21 26.73 -13.07
C ASP A 65 6.53 26.35 -11.62
N LEU A 66 6.82 27.33 -10.79
CA LEU A 66 7.11 27.13 -9.37
C LEU A 66 5.89 26.56 -8.64
N LEU A 67 4.71 27.12 -8.86
CA LEU A 67 3.46 26.67 -8.24
C LEU A 67 3.11 25.25 -8.69
N GLU A 68 3.31 24.91 -9.96
CA GLU A 68 3.10 23.55 -10.46
C GLU A 68 4.04 22.56 -9.78
N SER A 69 5.30 22.93 -9.58
CA SER A 69 6.29 22.08 -8.90
C SER A 69 5.93 21.86 -7.44
N GLU A 70 5.43 22.88 -6.75
CA GLU A 70 4.96 22.79 -5.37
C GLU A 70 3.74 21.86 -5.27
N ARG A 71 2.80 22.00 -6.20
CA ARG A 71 1.62 21.12 -6.27
C ARG A 71 2.03 19.68 -6.51
N ALA A 72 2.94 19.43 -7.45
CA ALA A 72 3.42 18.10 -7.77
C ALA A 72 4.05 17.43 -6.54
N LEU A 73 4.84 18.17 -5.75
CA LEU A 73 5.42 17.64 -4.51
C LEU A 73 4.33 17.31 -3.49
N SER A 74 3.35 18.20 -3.34
CA SER A 74 2.22 18.00 -2.43
C SER A 74 1.42 16.74 -2.81
N ASP A 75 1.13 16.58 -4.09
CA ASP A 75 0.41 15.42 -4.62
C ASP A 75 1.20 14.13 -4.41
N ALA A 76 2.52 14.17 -4.63
CA ALA A 76 3.40 13.03 -4.40
C ALA A 76 3.41 12.61 -2.92
N LYS A 77 3.47 13.58 -2.01
CA LYS A 77 3.41 13.32 -0.56
C LYS A 77 2.08 12.72 -0.15
N ASN A 78 0.97 13.21 -0.72
CA ASN A 78 -0.36 12.66 -0.44
C ASN A 78 -0.48 11.23 -0.94
N SER A 79 0.05 10.93 -2.12
CA SER A 79 0.08 9.57 -2.67
C SER A 79 0.92 8.63 -1.81
N TYR A 80 2.04 9.11 -1.30
CA TYR A 80 2.90 8.36 -0.37
C TYR A 80 2.15 8.04 0.92
N THR A 81 1.48 9.02 1.51
CA THR A 81 0.69 8.84 2.73
C THR A 81 -0.44 7.83 2.51
N ASN A 82 -1.14 7.91 1.37
CA ASN A 82 -2.18 6.95 1.02
C ASN A 82 -1.64 5.53 0.85
N ALA A 83 -0.43 5.39 0.29
CA ALA A 83 0.23 4.11 0.16
C ALA A 83 0.58 3.50 1.52
N LEU A 84 1.04 4.33 2.47
CA LEU A 84 1.30 3.90 3.84
C LEU A 84 0.02 3.44 4.54
N LEU A 85 -1.08 4.17 4.35
CA LEU A 85 -2.38 3.79 4.92
C LEU A 85 -2.85 2.45 4.36
N SER A 86 -2.74 2.27 3.04
CA SER A 86 -3.12 1.00 2.39
C SER A 86 -2.29 -0.16 2.91
N TYR A 87 -1.00 0.05 3.13
CA TYR A 87 -0.11 -0.96 3.72
C TYR A 87 -0.57 -1.34 5.14
N LYS A 88 -0.90 -0.36 5.97
CA LYS A 88 -1.37 -0.60 7.33
C LYS A 88 -2.68 -1.38 7.34
N LEU A 89 -3.61 -1.05 6.46
CA LEU A 89 -4.88 -1.77 6.32
C LEU A 89 -4.65 -3.21 5.87
N ALA A 90 -3.74 -3.43 4.93
CA ALA A 90 -3.38 -4.76 4.45
C ALA A 90 -2.71 -5.59 5.56
N GLU A 91 -1.87 -4.97 6.38
CA GLU A 91 -1.25 -5.59 7.54
C GLU A 91 -2.29 -6.06 8.56
N ILE A 92 -3.28 -5.21 8.84
CA ILE A 92 -4.39 -5.56 9.74
C ILE A 92 -5.21 -6.71 9.17
N GLU A 93 -5.51 -6.70 7.88
CA GLU A 93 -6.23 -7.80 7.21
C GLU A 93 -5.46 -9.12 7.33
N LEU A 94 -4.14 -9.07 7.15
CA LEU A 94 -3.29 -10.26 7.29
C LEU A 94 -3.32 -10.79 8.72
N LEU A 95 -3.22 -9.93 9.72
CA LEU A 95 -3.29 -10.31 11.13
C LEU A 95 -4.65 -10.93 11.47
N LYS A 96 -5.73 -10.38 10.94
CA LYS A 96 -7.07 -10.94 11.12
C LYS A 96 -7.19 -12.32 10.50
N ALA A 97 -6.67 -12.52 9.30
CA ALA A 97 -6.68 -13.79 8.62
C ALA A 97 -5.87 -14.84 9.39
N GLN A 98 -4.71 -14.47 9.90
CA GLN A 98 -3.87 -15.35 10.72
C GLN A 98 -4.55 -15.69 12.05
N GLY A 99 -5.18 -14.71 12.69
CA GLY A 99 -5.91 -14.92 13.94
C GLY A 99 -7.08 -15.88 13.78
N LYS A 100 -7.83 -15.76 12.69
CA LYS A 100 -8.93 -16.70 12.38
C LYS A 100 -8.42 -18.11 12.13
N LEU A 101 -7.28 -18.23 11.44
CA LEU A 101 -6.67 -19.51 11.17
C LEU A 101 -6.20 -20.20 12.46
N GLU A 102 -5.56 -19.47 13.36
CA GLU A 102 -5.14 -19.95 14.67
C GLU A 102 -6.32 -20.41 15.52
N THR A 103 -7.38 -19.63 15.57
CA THR A 103 -8.60 -19.96 16.30
C THR A 103 -9.19 -21.27 15.79
N MET A 104 -9.15 -21.49 14.49
CA MET A 104 -9.65 -22.69 13.86
C MET A 104 -8.80 -23.91 14.16
N ILE A 105 -7.48 -23.76 14.20
CA ILE A 105 -6.53 -24.84 14.51
C ILE A 105 -6.60 -25.24 15.98
N ASN A 106 -6.77 -24.27 16.88
CA ASN A 106 -6.77 -24.49 18.33
C ASN A 106 -8.10 -25.06 18.86
N ASN A 107 -9.15 -25.04 18.06
CA ASN A 107 -10.44 -25.65 18.41
C ASN A 107 -10.64 -26.98 17.67
#